data_802e403949dc1cfc22c016ab7d214669
#
_entry.id   802e403949dc1cfc22c016ab7d214669
#
_cell.length_a   1.000
_cell.length_b   1.000
_cell.length_c   1.000
_cell.angle_alpha   90.00
_cell.angle_beta   90.00
_cell.angle_gamma   90.00
#
_symmetry.space_group_name_H-M   'P 1'
#
loop_
_entity.id
_entity.type
_entity.pdbx_description
1 polymer ?
#
loop_
_entity_poly.entity_id
_entity_poly.type
_entity_poly.pdbx_seq_one_letter_code
_entity_poly.pdbx_strand_id
1 'polypeptide(L)'
;SLLAGLSPTIGLHTAFILGLVTAFFGGKPGMISGAAGSIIVVLISLITQHGYEYVLLATILAGLIQLSIGVLRLGKFIRLVPQPAIYGFVNGLAIVIMLAQFPMIKGQGPVMYALVALAMLIVWWFPKLTKAIPGSLAALIAVSALAIGLGLDTKRVGDLADIAGTLPQFH
;
A
#
# COMPACT_ATOMS: atom_id res chain seq x y z
N SER A 1 4.57 2.70 3.37
CA SER A 1 5.42 3.51 4.26
C SER A 1 5.18 3.17 5.72
N LEU A 2 3.97 3.35 6.27
CA LEU A 2 3.67 3.11 7.71
C LEU A 2 4.09 1.72 8.19
N LEU A 3 3.74 0.66 7.46
CA LEU A 3 4.12 -0.71 7.80
C LEU A 3 5.64 -0.95 7.78
N ALA A 4 6.38 -0.17 7.02
CA ALA A 4 7.84 -0.22 6.93
C ALA A 4 8.53 0.73 7.92
N GLY A 5 7.79 1.39 8.83
CA GLY A 5 8.33 2.37 9.77
C GLY A 5 8.77 3.69 9.14
N LEU A 6 8.36 3.95 7.89
CA LEU A 6 8.69 5.17 7.16
C LEU A 6 7.56 6.21 7.29
N SER A 7 7.91 7.49 7.21
CA SER A 7 6.94 8.59 7.21
C SER A 7 5.86 8.39 6.12
N PRO A 8 4.59 8.69 6.43
CA PRO A 8 3.50 8.66 5.45
C PRO A 8 3.76 9.55 4.23
N THR A 9 4.45 10.67 4.42
CA THR A 9 4.81 11.62 3.36
C THR A 9 5.66 10.97 2.27
N ILE A 10 6.62 10.11 2.64
CA ILE A 10 7.42 9.33 1.69
C ILE A 10 6.53 8.45 0.82
N GLY A 11 5.55 7.78 1.42
CA GLY A 11 4.60 6.96 0.68
C GLY A 11 3.74 7.77 -0.28
N LEU A 12 3.30 8.96 0.13
CA LEU A 12 2.49 9.85 -0.69
C LEU A 12 3.29 10.39 -1.89
N HIS A 13 4.52 10.86 -1.66
CA HIS A 13 5.42 11.31 -2.73
C HIS A 13 5.74 10.18 -3.72
N THR A 14 6.03 8.99 -3.21
CA THR A 14 6.29 7.81 -4.06
C THR A 14 5.08 7.47 -4.91
N ALA A 15 3.88 7.47 -4.34
CA ALA A 15 2.64 7.19 -5.07
C ALA A 15 2.38 8.24 -6.16
N PHE A 16 2.62 9.52 -5.86
CA PHE A 16 2.49 10.62 -6.81
C PHE A 16 3.46 10.48 -7.99
N ILE A 17 4.77 10.28 -7.69
CA ILE A 17 5.81 10.14 -8.72
C ILE A 17 5.56 8.89 -9.57
N LEU A 18 5.27 7.75 -8.95
CA LEU A 18 4.94 6.52 -9.67
C LEU A 18 3.69 6.68 -10.54
N GLY A 19 2.65 7.34 -10.03
CA GLY A 19 1.44 7.63 -10.79
C GLY A 19 1.73 8.49 -12.02
N LEU A 20 2.54 9.53 -11.85
CA LEU A 20 2.95 10.44 -12.93
C LEU A 20 3.80 9.71 -13.98
N VAL A 21 4.81 8.96 -13.55
CA VAL A 21 5.68 8.19 -14.47
C VAL A 21 4.88 7.14 -15.23
N THR A 22 3.98 6.41 -14.56
CA THR A 22 3.14 5.40 -15.23
C THR A 22 2.10 6.02 -16.18
N ALA A 23 1.64 7.24 -15.90
CA ALA A 23 0.74 7.96 -16.81
C ALA A 23 1.42 8.33 -18.13
N PHE A 24 2.70 8.70 -18.09
CA PHE A 24 3.48 9.05 -19.28
C PHE A 24 4.08 7.85 -20.01
N PHE A 25 4.61 6.88 -19.27
CA PHE A 25 5.37 5.74 -19.80
C PHE A 25 4.64 4.41 -19.69
N GLY A 26 3.44 4.40 -19.13
CA GLY A 26 2.65 3.18 -18.95
C GLY A 26 2.23 2.55 -20.28
N GLY A 27 2.29 1.20 -20.33
CA GLY A 27 2.04 0.45 -21.56
C GLY A 27 0.56 0.25 -21.93
N LYS A 28 -0.37 0.46 -20.99
CA LYS A 28 -1.82 0.30 -21.24
C LYS A 28 -2.63 1.36 -20.51
N PRO A 29 -3.71 1.89 -21.14
CA PRO A 29 -4.63 2.81 -20.47
C PRO A 29 -5.23 2.18 -19.21
N GLY A 30 -5.30 2.97 -18.14
CA GLY A 30 -5.86 2.51 -16.85
C GLY A 30 -4.90 1.69 -15.99
N MET A 31 -3.62 1.56 -16.38
CA MET A 31 -2.62 0.87 -15.57
C MET A 31 -2.14 1.75 -14.44
N ILE A 32 -2.21 1.25 -13.21
CA ILE A 32 -1.71 1.91 -12.01
C ILE A 32 -0.54 1.08 -11.47
N SER A 33 0.59 1.73 -11.19
CA SER A 33 1.71 1.12 -10.49
C SER A 33 1.74 1.62 -9.05
N GLY A 34 2.03 0.73 -8.13
CA GLY A 34 2.12 1.05 -6.72
C GLY A 34 3.00 0.07 -5.97
N ALA A 35 3.33 0.41 -4.73
CA ALA A 35 4.10 -0.46 -3.86
C ALA A 35 3.32 -1.74 -3.56
N ALA A 36 3.92 -2.89 -3.86
CA ALA A 36 3.33 -4.19 -3.53
C ALA A 36 3.51 -4.51 -2.04
N GLY A 37 2.43 -4.93 -1.39
CA GLY A 37 2.46 -5.32 0.03
C GLY A 37 3.43 -6.47 0.34
N SER A 38 3.69 -7.33 -0.64
CA SER A 38 4.68 -8.43 -0.51
C SER A 38 6.12 -7.95 -0.30
N ILE A 39 6.46 -6.75 -0.78
CA ILE A 39 7.80 -6.20 -0.65
C ILE A 39 8.04 -5.65 0.76
N ILE A 40 6.99 -5.33 1.51
CA ILE A 40 7.09 -4.70 2.84
C ILE A 40 7.94 -5.53 3.79
N VAL A 41 7.75 -6.85 3.83
CA VAL A 41 8.51 -7.75 4.72
C VAL A 41 10.01 -7.69 4.43
N VAL A 42 10.37 -7.69 3.14
CA VAL A 42 11.76 -7.57 2.69
C VAL A 42 12.32 -6.18 3.03
N LEU A 43 11.52 -5.12 2.82
CA LEU A 43 11.93 -3.75 3.13
C LEU A 43 12.16 -3.53 4.63
N ILE A 44 11.30 -4.06 5.49
CA ILE A 44 11.50 -3.97 6.95
C ILE A 44 12.83 -4.61 7.34
N SER A 45 13.10 -5.82 6.86
CA SER A 45 14.36 -6.53 7.14
C SER A 45 15.57 -5.74 6.63
N LEU A 46 15.48 -5.18 5.42
CA LEU A 46 16.56 -4.40 4.83
C LEU A 46 16.83 -3.11 5.60
N ILE A 47 15.78 -2.38 5.99
CA ILE A 47 15.89 -1.13 6.76
C ILE A 47 16.49 -1.39 8.14
N THR A 48 16.05 -2.45 8.82
CA THR A 48 16.52 -2.75 10.18
C THR A 48 17.96 -3.23 10.23
N GLN A 49 18.43 -3.92 9.19
CA GLN A 49 19.78 -4.48 9.14
C GLN A 49 20.81 -3.54 8.52
N HIS A 50 20.43 -2.77 7.50
CA HIS A 50 21.37 -2.01 6.66
C HIS A 50 21.04 -0.52 6.55
N GLY A 51 19.86 -0.10 7.00
CA GLY A 51 19.43 1.29 6.91
C GLY A 51 18.68 1.65 5.61
N TYR A 52 18.16 2.89 5.59
CA TYR A 52 17.31 3.38 4.50
C TYR A 52 18.04 3.52 3.16
N GLU A 53 19.34 3.84 3.18
CA GLU A 53 20.14 4.03 1.96
C GLU A 53 20.19 2.77 1.09
N TYR A 54 20.24 1.59 1.71
CA TYR A 54 20.21 0.32 1.01
C TYR A 54 18.87 0.04 0.30
N VAL A 55 17.77 0.61 0.79
CA VAL A 55 16.47 0.54 0.12
C VAL A 55 16.53 1.30 -1.20
N LEU A 56 17.15 2.47 -1.22
CA LEU A 56 17.32 3.26 -2.44
C LEU A 56 18.15 2.51 -3.47
N LEU A 57 19.29 1.96 -3.06
CA LEU A 57 20.16 1.15 -3.94
C LEU A 57 19.43 -0.10 -4.47
N ALA A 58 18.70 -0.81 -3.61
CA ALA A 58 17.91 -1.97 -3.99
C ALA A 58 16.81 -1.59 -5.00
N THR A 59 16.18 -0.44 -4.83
CA THR A 59 15.15 0.06 -5.75
C THR A 59 15.74 0.40 -7.11
N ILE A 60 16.90 1.05 -7.16
CA ILE A 60 17.61 1.35 -8.41
C ILE A 60 17.99 0.05 -9.12
N LEU A 61 18.57 -0.92 -8.39
CA LEU A 61 18.95 -2.21 -8.95
C LEU A 61 17.73 -2.98 -9.47
N ALA A 62 16.63 -3.00 -8.73
CA ALA A 62 15.38 -3.61 -9.18
C ALA A 62 14.85 -2.92 -10.45
N GLY A 63 14.93 -1.60 -10.54
CA GLY A 63 14.58 -0.84 -11.74
C GLY A 63 15.41 -1.22 -12.96
N LEU A 64 16.73 -1.34 -12.78
CA LEU A 64 17.64 -1.77 -13.86
C LEU A 64 17.34 -3.20 -14.34
N ILE A 65 17.07 -4.12 -13.42
CA ILE A 65 16.67 -5.49 -13.74
C ILE A 65 15.34 -5.49 -14.51
N GLN A 66 14.36 -4.71 -14.07
CA GLN A 66 13.06 -4.60 -14.73
C GLN A 66 13.18 -4.02 -16.14
N LEU A 67 14.01 -3.00 -16.33
CA LEU A 67 14.32 -2.44 -17.65
C LEU A 67 14.96 -3.51 -18.57
N SER A 68 15.92 -4.27 -18.06
CA SER A 68 16.57 -5.34 -18.81
C SER A 68 15.57 -6.42 -19.24
N ILE A 69 14.66 -6.84 -18.33
CA ILE A 69 13.59 -7.79 -18.63
C ILE A 69 12.64 -7.22 -19.69
N GLY A 70 12.33 -5.92 -19.61
CA GLY A 70 11.46 -5.23 -20.57
C GLY A 70 12.09 -5.18 -21.96
N VAL A 71 13.36 -4.76 -22.09
CA VAL A 71 14.11 -4.68 -23.36
C VAL A 71 14.26 -6.06 -23.99
N LEU A 72 14.56 -7.08 -23.20
CA LEU A 72 14.68 -8.47 -23.67
C LEU A 72 13.30 -9.13 -23.94
N ARG A 73 12.19 -8.40 -23.71
CA ARG A 73 10.81 -8.89 -23.89
C ARG A 73 10.53 -10.18 -23.14
N LEU A 74 11.18 -10.38 -22.00
CA LEU A 74 11.02 -11.58 -21.16
C LEU A 74 9.66 -11.62 -20.46
N GLY A 75 8.93 -10.51 -20.40
CA GLY A 75 7.57 -10.44 -19.85
C GLY A 75 6.58 -11.42 -20.48
N LYS A 76 6.83 -11.90 -21.72
CA LYS A 76 6.02 -12.94 -22.35
C LYS A 76 6.02 -14.27 -21.58
N PHE A 77 7.07 -14.54 -20.81
CA PHE A 77 7.19 -15.78 -20.04
C PHE A 77 6.25 -15.82 -18.82
N ILE A 78 5.63 -14.70 -18.43
CA ILE A 78 4.61 -14.69 -17.37
C ILE A 78 3.43 -15.62 -17.71
N ARG A 79 3.20 -15.89 -18.99
CA ARG A 79 2.16 -16.83 -19.45
C ARG A 79 2.46 -18.29 -19.09
N LEU A 80 3.69 -18.62 -18.76
CA LEU A 80 4.10 -19.96 -18.33
C LEU A 80 3.76 -20.21 -16.84
N VAL A 81 3.44 -19.14 -16.09
CA VAL A 81 3.09 -19.27 -14.67
C VAL A 81 1.67 -19.86 -14.57
N PRO A 82 1.51 -21.03 -13.94
CA PRO A 82 0.20 -21.66 -13.79
C PRO A 82 -0.73 -20.78 -12.93
N GLN A 83 -2.01 -20.70 -13.29
CA GLN A 83 -3.00 -19.95 -12.52
C GLN A 83 -3.05 -20.32 -11.02
N PRO A 84 -2.95 -21.61 -10.62
CA PRO A 84 -2.92 -21.95 -9.19
C PRO A 84 -1.77 -21.31 -8.43
N ALA A 85 -0.59 -21.14 -9.05
CA ALA A 85 0.53 -20.46 -8.43
C ALA A 85 0.24 -18.97 -8.17
N ILE A 86 -0.44 -18.31 -9.13
CA ILE A 86 -0.87 -16.91 -8.97
C ILE A 86 -1.88 -16.79 -7.83
N TYR A 87 -2.87 -17.67 -7.77
CA TYR A 87 -3.85 -17.66 -6.66
C TYR A 87 -3.20 -17.95 -5.31
N GLY A 88 -2.28 -18.91 -5.25
CA GLY A 88 -1.51 -19.20 -4.04
C GLY A 88 -0.72 -17.99 -3.56
N PHE A 89 -0.04 -17.29 -4.48
CA PHE A 89 0.69 -16.06 -4.17
C PHE A 89 -0.23 -14.95 -3.65
N VAL A 90 -1.35 -14.69 -4.31
CA VAL A 90 -2.30 -13.63 -3.90
C VAL A 90 -2.91 -13.95 -2.54
N ASN A 91 -3.31 -15.19 -2.29
CA ASN A 91 -3.87 -15.60 -1.00
C ASN A 91 -2.82 -15.53 0.11
N GLY A 92 -1.59 -15.97 -0.15
CA GLY A 92 -0.49 -15.85 0.80
C GLY A 92 -0.19 -14.39 1.14
N LEU A 93 -0.17 -13.52 0.13
CA LEU A 93 0.00 -12.09 0.29
C LEU A 93 -1.11 -11.47 1.16
N ALA A 94 -2.36 -11.85 0.92
CA ALA A 94 -3.49 -11.36 1.72
C ALA A 94 -3.33 -11.74 3.21
N ILE A 95 -2.89 -12.95 3.50
CA ILE A 95 -2.62 -13.42 4.88
C ILE A 95 -1.48 -12.60 5.50
N VAL A 96 -0.38 -12.39 4.79
CA VAL A 96 0.76 -11.61 5.29
C VAL A 96 0.35 -10.17 5.60
N ILE A 97 -0.41 -9.53 4.70
CA ILE A 97 -0.92 -8.16 4.93
C ILE A 97 -1.85 -8.13 6.15
N MET A 98 -2.76 -9.09 6.27
CA MET A 98 -3.67 -9.20 7.40
C MET A 98 -2.90 -9.33 8.72
N LEU A 99 -1.92 -10.22 8.78
CA LEU A 99 -1.09 -10.41 9.97
C LEU A 99 -0.28 -9.16 10.33
N ALA A 100 0.20 -8.41 9.34
CA ALA A 100 0.93 -7.17 9.54
C ALA A 100 0.05 -6.02 10.11
N GLN A 101 -1.28 -6.09 9.97
CA GLN A 101 -2.20 -5.12 10.56
C GLN A 101 -2.49 -5.41 12.04
N PHE A 102 -2.34 -6.64 12.50
CA PHE A 102 -2.66 -7.06 13.87
C PHE A 102 -1.98 -6.21 14.96
N PRO A 103 -0.65 -5.94 14.88
CA PRO A 103 0.02 -5.10 15.86
C PRO A 103 -0.50 -3.65 15.92
N MET A 104 -1.01 -3.14 14.79
CA MET A 104 -1.54 -1.78 14.73
C MET A 104 -2.90 -1.63 15.40
N ILE A 105 -3.69 -2.72 15.44
CA ILE A 105 -5.03 -2.74 16.01
C ILE A 105 -5.00 -3.17 17.48
N LYS A 106 -4.03 -4.01 17.86
CA LYS A 106 -3.92 -4.58 19.20
C LYS A 106 -3.67 -3.49 20.25
N GLY A 107 -4.53 -3.45 21.28
CA GLY A 107 -4.40 -2.50 22.39
C GLY A 107 -4.98 -1.11 22.15
N GLN A 108 -5.67 -0.86 21.03
CA GLN A 108 -6.26 0.44 20.70
C GLN A 108 -7.65 0.69 21.30
N GLY A 109 -8.18 -0.26 22.08
CA GLY A 109 -9.48 -0.12 22.71
C GLY A 109 -10.68 -0.57 21.82
N PRO A 110 -11.88 -0.68 22.44
CA PRO A 110 -13.06 -1.24 21.77
C PRO A 110 -13.54 -0.39 20.59
N VAL A 111 -13.33 0.92 20.64
CA VAL A 111 -13.76 1.86 19.58
C VAL A 111 -13.03 1.54 18.27
N MET A 112 -11.73 1.27 18.32
CA MET A 112 -10.94 0.91 17.14
C MET A 112 -11.45 -0.40 16.53
N TYR A 113 -11.74 -1.42 17.35
CA TYR A 113 -12.29 -2.68 16.86
C TYR A 113 -13.65 -2.49 16.19
N ALA A 114 -14.52 -1.64 16.75
CA ALA A 114 -15.80 -1.30 16.15
C ALA A 114 -15.64 -0.60 14.79
N LEU A 115 -14.71 0.36 14.68
CA LEU A 115 -14.42 1.05 13.42
C LEU A 115 -13.85 0.10 12.35
N VAL A 116 -12.96 -0.81 12.74
CA VAL A 116 -12.43 -1.83 11.83
C VAL A 116 -13.54 -2.77 11.35
N ALA A 117 -14.40 -3.25 12.25
CA ALA A 117 -15.55 -4.09 11.90
C ALA A 117 -16.51 -3.35 10.95
N LEU A 118 -16.81 -2.09 11.23
CA LEU A 118 -17.63 -1.24 10.36
C LEU A 118 -17.00 -1.07 8.97
N ALA A 119 -15.69 -0.78 8.91
CA ALA A 119 -14.98 -0.68 7.64
C ALA A 119 -15.06 -1.97 6.83
N MET A 120 -14.84 -3.13 7.47
CA MET A 120 -14.95 -4.44 6.81
C MET A 120 -16.37 -4.69 6.29
N LEU A 121 -17.37 -4.33 7.06
CA LEU A 121 -18.78 -4.48 6.68
C LEU A 121 -19.10 -3.60 5.46
N ILE A 122 -18.65 -2.34 5.45
CA ILE A 122 -18.84 -1.44 4.31
C ILE A 122 -18.13 -2.00 3.07
N VAL A 123 -16.86 -2.42 3.17
CA VAL A 123 -16.11 -2.99 2.04
C VAL A 123 -16.82 -4.23 1.46
N TRP A 124 -17.43 -5.05 2.32
CA TRP A 124 -18.12 -6.27 1.88
C TRP A 124 -19.51 -6.00 1.29
N TRP A 125 -20.26 -5.05 1.85
CA TRP A 125 -21.65 -4.81 1.45
C TRP A 125 -21.78 -3.74 0.36
N PHE A 126 -21.01 -2.65 0.43
CA PHE A 126 -21.13 -1.52 -0.48
C PHE A 126 -21.03 -1.89 -1.97
N PRO A 127 -20.15 -2.80 -2.41
CA PRO A 127 -20.09 -3.21 -3.82
C PRO A 127 -21.35 -3.93 -4.33
N LYS A 128 -22.21 -4.41 -3.43
CA LYS A 128 -23.52 -5.00 -3.78
C LYS A 128 -24.57 -3.93 -4.08
N LEU A 129 -24.41 -2.74 -3.50
CA LEU A 129 -25.31 -1.60 -3.70
C LEU A 129 -24.94 -0.81 -4.95
N THR A 130 -23.64 -0.54 -5.14
CA THR A 130 -23.15 0.23 -6.30
C THR A 130 -21.75 -0.23 -6.70
N LYS A 131 -21.52 -0.25 -8.02
CA LYS A 131 -20.21 -0.53 -8.62
C LYS A 131 -19.49 0.74 -9.08
N ALA A 132 -20.12 1.91 -8.91
CA ALA A 132 -19.56 3.19 -9.37
C ALA A 132 -18.38 3.66 -8.49
N ILE A 133 -18.39 3.30 -7.19
CA ILE A 133 -17.37 3.71 -6.22
C ILE A 133 -16.76 2.45 -5.61
N PRO A 134 -15.42 2.34 -5.54
CA PRO A 134 -14.77 1.24 -4.83
C PRO A 134 -15.19 1.19 -3.36
N GLY A 135 -15.55 -0.01 -2.86
CA GLY A 135 -16.01 -0.19 -1.48
C GLY A 135 -14.98 0.26 -0.43
N SER A 136 -13.68 0.12 -0.74
CA SER A 136 -12.59 0.61 0.12
C SER A 136 -12.59 2.14 0.27
N LEU A 137 -12.89 2.87 -0.81
CA LEU A 137 -12.99 4.33 -0.77
C LEU A 137 -14.22 4.77 0.06
N ALA A 138 -15.35 4.11 -0.14
CA ALA A 138 -16.55 4.37 0.64
C ALA A 138 -16.32 4.10 2.14
N ALA A 139 -15.65 3.00 2.49
CA ALA A 139 -15.31 2.68 3.87
C ALA A 139 -14.37 3.73 4.48
N LEU A 140 -13.35 4.17 3.74
CA LEU A 140 -12.41 5.19 4.19
C LEU A 140 -13.14 6.50 4.50
N ILE A 141 -13.99 6.98 3.60
CA ILE A 141 -14.74 8.22 3.78
C ILE A 141 -15.72 8.10 4.96
N ALA A 142 -16.51 7.01 5.02
CA ALA A 142 -17.52 6.81 6.06
C ALA A 142 -16.89 6.70 7.45
N VAL A 143 -15.84 5.88 7.61
CA VAL A 143 -15.18 5.67 8.90
C VAL A 143 -14.43 6.93 9.34
N SER A 144 -13.77 7.64 8.41
CA SER A 144 -13.09 8.90 8.73
C SER A 144 -14.08 10.00 9.13
N ALA A 145 -15.18 10.14 8.40
CA ALA A 145 -16.24 11.10 8.74
C ALA A 145 -16.85 10.81 10.12
N LEU A 146 -17.10 9.55 10.42
CA LEU A 146 -17.62 9.11 11.71
C LEU A 146 -16.63 9.34 12.86
N ALA A 147 -15.36 9.01 12.65
CA ALA A 147 -14.31 9.22 13.66
C ALA A 147 -14.09 10.70 13.96
N ILE A 148 -14.12 11.56 12.93
CA ILE A 148 -13.97 13.02 13.09
C ILE A 148 -15.26 13.63 13.68
N GLY A 149 -16.42 13.25 13.16
CA GLY A 149 -17.71 13.81 13.57
C GLY A 149 -18.10 13.51 15.03
N LEU A 150 -17.73 12.34 15.51
CA LEU A 150 -17.95 11.93 16.90
C LEU A 150 -16.76 12.25 17.83
N GLY A 151 -15.69 12.86 17.32
CA GLY A 151 -14.50 13.19 18.12
C GLY A 151 -13.87 11.96 18.78
N LEU A 152 -13.90 10.80 18.10
CA LEU A 152 -13.41 9.54 18.66
C LEU A 152 -11.89 9.61 18.89
N ASP A 153 -11.46 9.24 20.09
CA ASP A 153 -10.05 9.16 20.45
C ASP A 153 -9.44 7.88 19.82
N THR A 154 -9.02 8.01 18.60
CA THR A 154 -8.39 6.94 17.82
C THR A 154 -7.11 7.46 17.19
N LYS A 155 -6.12 6.59 17.03
CA LYS A 155 -4.87 6.96 16.33
C LYS A 155 -5.17 7.43 14.90
N ARG A 156 -4.74 8.64 14.62
CA ARG A 156 -4.82 9.25 13.29
C ARG A 156 -3.48 9.14 12.58
N VAL A 157 -3.50 9.21 11.26
CA VAL A 157 -2.26 9.21 10.47
C VAL A 157 -1.35 10.38 10.86
N GLY A 158 -1.93 11.54 11.22
CA GLY A 158 -1.21 12.71 11.72
C GLY A 158 -0.51 12.50 13.06
N ASP A 159 -0.98 11.56 13.91
CA ASP A 159 -0.35 11.23 15.19
C ASP A 159 0.88 10.33 15.00
N LEU A 160 0.98 9.68 13.84
CA LEU A 160 2.07 8.77 13.50
C LEU A 160 3.22 9.47 12.78
N ALA A 161 2.98 10.61 12.18
CA ALA A 161 3.99 11.42 11.52
C ALA A 161 3.48 12.83 11.24
N ASP A 162 4.35 13.80 11.40
CA ASP A 162 4.10 15.19 11.04
C ASP A 162 3.90 15.30 9.52
N ILE A 163 2.66 15.52 9.09
CA ILE A 163 2.28 15.69 7.68
C ILE A 163 2.39 17.19 7.34
N ALA A 164 3.42 17.86 7.83
CA ALA A 164 3.73 19.20 7.36
C ALA A 164 4.14 19.09 5.88
N GLY A 165 3.29 19.62 5.01
CA GLY A 165 3.42 19.53 3.57
C GLY A 165 4.64 20.29 3.05
N THR A 166 5.81 19.72 3.21
CA THR A 166 7.03 20.16 2.54
C THR A 166 7.14 19.37 1.24
N LEU A 167 7.31 20.09 0.14
CA LEU A 167 7.70 19.48 -1.14
C LEU A 167 8.99 18.67 -0.96
N PRO A 168 9.19 17.58 -1.72
CA PRO A 168 10.38 16.76 -1.63
C PRO A 168 11.62 17.65 -1.81
N GLN A 169 12.45 17.74 -0.78
CA GLN A 169 13.75 18.40 -0.87
C GLN A 169 14.74 17.32 -1.33
N PHE A 170 15.32 17.58 -2.49
CA PHE A 170 16.44 16.77 -2.99
C PHE A 170 17.71 17.18 -2.23
N HIS A 171 18.20 16.30 -1.40
CA HIS A 171 19.54 16.42 -0.77
C HIS A 171 20.52 15.54 -1.55
#